data_2e4170d1036fe265caa6be763c8eefb0
#
_entry.id   2e4170d1036fe265caa6be763c8eefb0
#
_cell.length_a   1.000
_cell.length_b   1.000
_cell.length_c   1.000
_cell.angle_alpha   90.00
_cell.angle_beta   90.00
_cell.angle_gamma   90.00
#
_symmetry.space_group_name_H-M   'P 1'
#
loop_
_entity.id
_entity.type
_entity.pdbx_description
1 polymer ?
#
loop_
_entity_poly.entity_id
_entity_poly.type
_entity_poly.pdbx_seq_one_letter_code
_entity_poly.pdbx_strand_id
1 'polypeptide(L)'
;MSDVLRLDREMMALALQQARASLDAGGVPVGAVLASGDEVIAAGHNERVQHGDPVAHGEISALRNAGRRASYGDTTMYTTLSPCQMCTGAILLFQIPRVVVGEARTFAGDLDFLRSKGVEIVLLDDLGCVAAMEEFQARYPQVWSEDIGGR
;
A
#
# COMPACT_ATOMS: atom_id res chain seq x y z
N MET A 1 16.56 -11.96 -13.57
CA MET A 1 15.77 -11.41 -12.44
C MET A 1 16.08 -12.23 -11.21
N SER A 2 16.39 -11.59 -10.10
CA SER A 2 16.61 -12.30 -8.83
C SER A 2 15.30 -12.91 -8.32
N ASP A 3 15.41 -13.93 -7.46
CA ASP A 3 14.24 -14.55 -6.85
C ASP A 3 13.48 -13.57 -5.96
N VAL A 4 14.19 -12.67 -5.25
CA VAL A 4 13.58 -11.65 -4.42
C VAL A 4 12.77 -10.68 -5.28
N LEU A 5 13.32 -10.20 -6.39
CA LEU A 5 12.60 -9.29 -7.28
C LEU A 5 11.39 -9.95 -7.93
N ARG A 6 11.51 -11.24 -8.29
CA ARG A 6 10.39 -11.99 -8.83
C ARG A 6 9.25 -12.09 -7.82
N LEU A 7 9.58 -12.42 -6.57
CA LEU A 7 8.61 -12.48 -5.48
C LEU A 7 7.97 -11.12 -5.24
N ASP A 8 8.76 -10.05 -5.24
CA ASP A 8 8.23 -8.70 -5.05
C ASP A 8 7.22 -8.35 -6.13
N ARG A 9 7.48 -8.72 -7.38
CA ARG A 9 6.54 -8.46 -8.48
C ARG A 9 5.29 -9.32 -8.39
N GLU A 10 5.40 -10.57 -7.96
CA GLU A 10 4.25 -11.45 -7.74
C GLU A 10 3.35 -10.91 -6.64
N MET A 11 3.93 -10.49 -5.52
CA MET A 11 3.19 -9.91 -4.41
C MET A 11 2.57 -8.57 -4.78
N MET A 12 3.29 -7.75 -5.56
CA MET A 12 2.74 -6.49 -6.04
C MET A 12 1.56 -6.71 -6.99
N ALA A 13 1.58 -7.77 -7.79
CA ALA A 13 0.43 -8.12 -8.64
C ALA A 13 -0.81 -8.41 -7.79
N LEU A 14 -0.65 -9.10 -6.66
CA LEU A 14 -1.74 -9.34 -5.72
C LEU A 14 -2.24 -8.03 -5.09
N ALA A 15 -1.32 -7.14 -4.71
CA ALA A 15 -1.68 -5.83 -4.18
C ALA A 15 -2.45 -4.99 -5.23
N LEU A 16 -2.06 -5.08 -6.49
CA LEU A 16 -2.75 -4.38 -7.58
C LEU A 16 -4.16 -4.95 -7.79
N GLN A 17 -4.36 -6.27 -7.65
CA GLN A 17 -5.71 -6.85 -7.67
C GLN A 17 -6.59 -6.25 -6.58
N GLN A 18 -6.05 -6.05 -5.39
CA GLN A 18 -6.76 -5.39 -4.29
C GLN A 18 -7.10 -3.94 -4.65
N ALA A 19 -6.15 -3.22 -5.24
CA ALA A 19 -6.39 -1.85 -5.70
C ALA A 19 -7.53 -1.79 -6.72
N ARG A 20 -7.51 -2.69 -7.69
CA ARG A 20 -8.56 -2.78 -8.72
C ARG A 20 -9.92 -3.12 -8.12
N ALA A 21 -9.97 -3.98 -7.13
CA ALA A 21 -11.21 -4.30 -6.42
C ALA A 21 -11.80 -3.06 -5.74
N SER A 22 -10.96 -2.21 -5.15
CA SER A 22 -11.41 -0.94 -4.57
C SER A 22 -11.98 -0.01 -5.65
N LEU A 23 -11.28 0.14 -6.76
CA LEU A 23 -11.74 0.98 -7.88
C LEU A 23 -13.09 0.51 -8.41
N ASP A 24 -13.26 -0.80 -8.58
CA ASP A 24 -14.51 -1.40 -9.07
C ASP A 24 -15.66 -1.16 -8.08
N ALA A 25 -15.37 -1.02 -6.81
CA ALA A 25 -16.37 -0.69 -5.77
C ALA A 25 -16.56 0.83 -5.58
N GLY A 26 -15.92 1.65 -6.41
CA GLY A 26 -16.04 3.11 -6.34
C GLY A 26 -15.07 3.78 -5.39
N GLY A 27 -14.08 3.05 -4.90
CA GLY A 27 -13.10 3.55 -3.95
C GLY A 27 -11.74 3.86 -4.55
N VAL A 28 -10.83 4.29 -3.69
CA VAL A 28 -9.46 4.64 -4.07
C VAL A 28 -8.66 3.37 -4.39
N PRO A 29 -8.00 3.28 -5.57
CA PRO A 29 -7.30 2.06 -5.97
C PRO A 29 -5.89 1.97 -5.35
N VAL A 30 -5.86 1.83 -4.04
CA VAL A 30 -4.65 1.50 -3.29
C VAL A 30 -4.88 0.16 -2.62
N GLY A 31 -4.02 -0.78 -2.92
CA GLY A 31 -4.06 -2.12 -2.35
C GLY A 31 -2.76 -2.45 -1.65
N ALA A 32 -2.83 -3.36 -0.70
CA ALA A 32 -1.68 -3.78 0.07
C ALA A 32 -1.73 -5.27 0.38
N VAL A 33 -0.55 -5.86 0.47
CA VAL A 33 -0.34 -7.24 0.90
C VAL A 33 0.70 -7.23 2.01
N LEU A 34 0.42 -7.94 3.08
CA LEU A 34 1.39 -8.20 4.13
C LEU A 34 1.82 -9.66 4.01
N ALA A 35 3.11 -9.91 3.89
CA ALA A 35 3.64 -11.25 3.69
C ALA A 35 4.84 -11.52 4.59
N SER A 36 5.06 -12.80 4.91
CA SER A 36 6.28 -13.28 5.54
C SER A 36 6.92 -14.26 4.57
N GLY A 37 8.08 -13.89 3.99
CA GLY A 37 8.66 -14.64 2.88
C GLY A 37 7.68 -14.70 1.70
N ASP A 38 7.38 -15.90 1.24
CA ASP A 38 6.41 -16.13 0.16
C ASP A 38 4.98 -16.39 0.65
N GLU A 39 4.75 -16.33 1.95
CA GLU A 39 3.44 -16.57 2.55
C GLU A 39 2.69 -15.25 2.73
N VAL A 40 1.52 -15.14 2.10
CA VAL A 40 0.62 -14.01 2.29
C VAL A 40 -0.08 -14.17 3.65
N ILE A 41 0.12 -13.18 4.53
CA ILE A 41 -0.55 -13.14 5.85
C ILE A 41 -1.92 -12.51 5.69
N ALA A 42 -1.99 -11.38 4.98
CA ALA A 42 -3.23 -10.65 4.78
C ALA A 42 -3.12 -9.75 3.56
N ALA A 43 -4.26 -9.36 3.03
CA ALA A 43 -4.36 -8.38 1.97
C ALA A 43 -5.51 -7.44 2.28
N GLY A 44 -5.49 -6.26 1.68
CA GLY A 44 -6.55 -5.28 1.85
C GLY A 44 -6.43 -4.18 0.81
N HIS A 45 -7.45 -3.33 0.78
CA HIS A 45 -7.47 -2.17 -0.10
C HIS A 45 -8.13 -1.00 0.61
N ASN A 46 -8.00 0.19 0.03
CA ASN A 46 -8.65 1.38 0.55
C ASN A 46 -10.17 1.18 0.59
N GLU A 47 -10.77 1.47 1.74
CA GLU A 47 -12.20 1.30 1.99
C GLU A 47 -12.84 2.58 2.56
N ARG A 48 -12.18 3.73 2.37
CA ARG A 48 -12.71 5.00 2.87
C ARG A 48 -14.09 5.32 2.29
N VAL A 49 -14.23 5.16 0.99
CA VAL A 49 -15.51 5.42 0.31
C VAL A 49 -16.52 4.34 0.64
N GLN A 50 -16.13 3.08 0.54
CA GLN A 50 -17.02 1.95 0.69
C GLN A 50 -17.64 1.88 2.09
N HIS A 51 -16.86 2.17 3.14
CA HIS A 51 -17.30 2.03 4.52
C HIS A 51 -17.44 3.37 5.27
N GLY A 52 -17.14 4.50 4.61
CA GLY A 52 -17.17 5.79 5.30
C GLY A 52 -16.14 5.89 6.42
N ASP A 53 -15.00 5.22 6.27
CA ASP A 53 -13.96 5.12 7.29
C ASP A 53 -12.74 5.96 6.89
N PRO A 54 -12.47 7.08 7.57
CA PRO A 54 -11.41 8.00 7.15
C PRO A 54 -10.00 7.44 7.24
N VAL A 55 -9.80 6.38 8.03
CA VAL A 55 -8.46 5.78 8.22
C VAL A 55 -8.26 4.48 7.44
N ALA A 56 -9.26 4.02 6.68
CA ALA A 56 -9.21 2.76 5.98
C ALA A 56 -8.39 2.85 4.69
N HIS A 57 -7.14 3.26 4.78
CA HIS A 57 -6.17 3.16 3.70
C HIS A 57 -5.84 1.69 3.43
N GLY A 58 -5.27 1.39 2.26
CA GLY A 58 -4.96 0.01 1.87
C GLY A 58 -4.06 -0.70 2.89
N GLU A 59 -3.02 -0.02 3.34
CA GLU A 59 -2.07 -0.54 4.32
C GLU A 59 -2.74 -0.81 5.67
N ILE A 60 -3.59 0.11 6.11
CA ILE A 60 -4.35 -0.06 7.36
C ILE A 60 -5.31 -1.24 7.25
N SER A 61 -5.99 -1.37 6.11
CA SER A 61 -6.91 -2.48 5.88
C SER A 61 -6.18 -3.82 5.90
N ALA A 62 -5.01 -3.90 5.28
CA ALA A 62 -4.19 -5.12 5.33
C ALA A 62 -3.77 -5.46 6.76
N LEU A 63 -3.34 -4.47 7.53
CA LEU A 63 -2.97 -4.68 8.94
C LEU A 63 -4.17 -5.12 9.77
N ARG A 64 -5.33 -4.51 9.55
CA ARG A 64 -6.56 -4.89 10.24
C ARG A 64 -6.94 -6.33 9.91
N ASN A 65 -6.82 -6.74 8.66
CA ASN A 65 -7.11 -8.10 8.22
C ASN A 65 -6.08 -9.11 8.75
N ALA A 66 -4.83 -8.71 8.93
CA ALA A 66 -3.81 -9.56 9.56
C ALA A 66 -4.13 -9.83 11.03
N GLY A 67 -4.77 -8.87 11.68
CA GLY A 67 -5.14 -8.98 13.07
C GLY A 67 -3.94 -8.79 14.02
N ARG A 68 -4.17 -9.11 15.27
CA ARG A 68 -3.16 -8.95 16.33
C ARG A 68 -2.06 -10.00 16.20
N ARG A 69 -0.81 -9.53 16.14
CA ARG A 69 0.38 -10.40 16.11
C ARG A 69 1.35 -9.94 17.19
N ALA A 70 2.08 -10.90 17.76
CA ALA A 70 3.12 -10.56 18.75
C ALA A 70 4.25 -9.74 18.14
N SER A 71 4.56 -9.97 16.85
CA SER A 71 5.60 -9.25 16.13
C SER A 71 5.28 -9.19 14.64
N TYR A 72 5.65 -8.10 14.00
CA TYR A 72 5.63 -7.93 12.53
C TYR A 72 7.06 -7.88 11.97
N GLY A 73 8.07 -8.23 12.79
CA GLY A 73 9.49 -8.12 12.42
C GLY A 73 9.94 -9.08 11.32
N ASP A 74 9.12 -10.05 10.95
CA ASP A 74 9.38 -11.00 9.87
C ASP A 74 8.58 -10.68 8.60
N THR A 75 7.97 -9.49 8.52
CA THR A 75 7.03 -9.18 7.43
C THR A 75 7.60 -8.19 6.42
N THR A 76 6.99 -8.22 5.23
CA THR A 76 7.15 -7.19 4.19
C THR A 76 5.77 -6.65 3.87
N MET A 77 5.63 -5.33 3.79
CA MET A 77 4.43 -4.67 3.31
C MET A 77 4.60 -4.33 1.84
N TYR A 78 3.69 -4.83 1.01
CA TYR A 78 3.59 -4.47 -0.40
C TYR A 78 2.43 -3.51 -0.55
N THR A 79 2.68 -2.31 -1.03
CA THR A 79 1.64 -1.30 -1.24
C THR A 79 1.75 -0.71 -2.64
N THR A 80 0.61 -0.56 -3.32
CA THR A 80 0.60 -0.09 -4.71
C THR A 80 0.99 1.36 -4.86
N LEU A 81 0.82 2.16 -3.79
CA LEU A 81 1.17 3.58 -3.77
C LEU A 81 2.04 3.89 -2.57
N SER A 82 2.97 4.82 -2.72
CA SER A 82 3.82 5.29 -1.62
C SER A 82 2.96 5.66 -0.41
N PRO A 83 3.32 5.18 0.81
CA PRO A 83 2.49 5.38 1.99
C PRO A 83 2.44 6.84 2.44
N CYS A 84 1.26 7.27 2.90
CA CYS A 84 1.07 8.58 3.52
C CYS A 84 1.68 8.61 4.93
N GLN A 85 1.59 9.75 5.60
CA GLN A 85 2.12 9.91 6.97
C GLN A 85 1.49 8.93 7.97
N MET A 86 0.19 8.70 7.87
CA MET A 86 -0.51 7.77 8.77
C MET A 86 0.00 6.34 8.57
N CYS A 87 0.10 5.88 7.33
CA CYS A 87 0.58 4.53 7.03
C CYS A 87 2.07 4.39 7.32
N THR A 88 2.86 5.43 7.07
CA THR A 88 4.27 5.49 7.47
C THR A 88 4.40 5.30 8.99
N GLY A 89 3.58 5.99 9.77
CA GLY A 89 3.55 5.83 11.22
C GLY A 89 3.19 4.41 11.65
N ALA A 90 2.22 3.79 11.00
CA ALA A 90 1.84 2.40 11.28
C ALA A 90 3.00 1.43 10.98
N ILE A 91 3.67 1.60 9.85
CA ILE A 91 4.84 0.78 9.47
C ILE A 91 5.91 0.87 10.56
N LEU A 92 6.21 2.07 11.05
CA LEU A 92 7.21 2.29 12.08
C LEU A 92 6.76 1.77 13.44
N LEU A 93 5.49 1.97 13.81
CA LEU A 93 4.95 1.50 15.09
C LEU A 93 5.06 -0.01 15.21
N PHE A 94 4.69 -0.73 14.16
CA PHE A 94 4.70 -2.19 14.17
C PHE A 94 6.05 -2.78 13.76
N GLN A 95 7.04 -1.93 13.49
CA GLN A 95 8.40 -2.33 13.13
C GLN A 95 8.46 -3.29 11.94
N ILE A 96 7.67 -2.97 10.91
CA ILE A 96 7.72 -3.70 9.65
C ILE A 96 9.07 -3.34 8.98
N PRO A 97 9.96 -4.31 8.75
CA PRO A 97 11.34 -3.97 8.35
C PRO A 97 11.51 -3.69 6.87
N ARG A 98 10.51 -4.03 6.05
CA ARG A 98 10.66 -3.91 4.60
C ARG A 98 9.34 -3.50 3.97
N VAL A 99 9.40 -2.53 3.05
CA VAL A 99 8.23 -2.06 2.31
C VAL A 99 8.58 -2.02 0.83
N VAL A 100 7.74 -2.68 0.02
CA VAL A 100 7.84 -2.65 -1.43
C VAL A 100 6.71 -1.76 -1.96
N VAL A 101 7.06 -0.75 -2.71
CA VAL A 101 6.15 0.29 -3.19
C VAL A 101 5.96 0.13 -4.69
N GLY A 102 4.71 0.08 -5.14
CA GLY A 102 4.36 -0.01 -6.55
C GLY A 102 4.78 1.22 -7.32
N GLU A 103 4.37 2.41 -6.84
CA GLU A 103 4.72 3.64 -7.49
C GLU A 103 4.71 4.82 -6.49
N ALA A 104 5.45 5.86 -6.81
CA ALA A 104 5.52 7.10 -6.03
C ALA A 104 5.37 8.34 -6.91
N ARG A 105 4.84 8.19 -8.12
CA ARG A 105 4.62 9.28 -9.07
C ARG A 105 3.36 10.07 -8.72
N THR A 106 2.28 9.37 -8.42
CA THR A 106 1.00 9.97 -8.06
C THR A 106 1.10 10.68 -6.72
N PHE A 107 1.80 10.08 -5.77
CA PHE A 107 2.03 10.62 -4.44
C PHE A 107 3.41 10.17 -3.98
N ALA A 108 4.29 11.15 -3.73
CA ALA A 108 5.68 10.83 -3.41
C ALA A 108 5.85 10.21 -2.02
N GLY A 109 5.03 10.62 -1.07
CA GLY A 109 5.21 10.20 0.33
C GLY A 109 6.54 10.70 0.90
N ASP A 110 7.06 9.97 1.88
CA ASP A 110 8.37 10.28 2.46
C ASP A 110 9.17 8.98 2.64
N LEU A 111 9.57 8.40 1.51
CA LEU A 111 10.32 7.14 1.51
C LEU A 111 11.70 7.29 2.15
N ASP A 112 12.34 8.47 1.99
CA ASP A 112 13.63 8.72 2.62
C ASP A 112 13.54 8.75 4.14
N PHE A 113 12.43 9.23 4.68
CA PHE A 113 12.19 9.19 6.12
C PHE A 113 12.13 7.73 6.62
N LEU A 114 11.41 6.86 5.92
CA LEU A 114 11.36 5.44 6.26
C LEU A 114 12.75 4.81 6.19
N ARG A 115 13.51 5.11 5.15
CA ARG A 115 14.91 4.64 5.03
C ARG A 115 15.76 5.11 6.20
N SER A 116 15.59 6.36 6.62
CA SER A 116 16.34 6.93 7.74
C SER A 116 16.05 6.22 9.06
N LYS A 117 14.91 5.56 9.16
CA LYS A 117 14.50 4.78 10.33
C LYS A 117 14.87 3.29 10.21
N GLY A 118 15.61 2.91 9.19
CA GLY A 118 16.09 1.55 9.01
C GLY A 118 15.17 0.62 8.23
N VAL A 119 14.09 1.16 7.64
CA VAL A 119 13.18 0.36 6.81
C VAL A 119 13.78 0.21 5.42
N GLU A 120 13.87 -1.02 4.94
CA GLU A 120 14.27 -1.28 3.56
C GLU A 120 13.11 -0.92 2.62
N ILE A 121 13.37 -0.04 1.65
CA ILE A 121 12.38 0.39 0.68
C ILE A 121 12.79 -0.10 -0.71
N VAL A 122 11.86 -0.76 -1.39
CA VAL A 122 12.00 -1.13 -2.80
C VAL A 122 10.91 -0.41 -3.59
N LEU A 123 11.30 0.42 -4.54
CA LEU A 123 10.36 1.11 -5.43
C LEU A 123 10.38 0.41 -6.79
N LEU A 124 9.26 -0.21 -7.17
CA LEU A 124 9.17 -1.00 -8.41
C LEU A 124 8.89 -0.13 -9.64
N ASP A 125 8.26 1.03 -9.43
CA ASP A 125 7.78 1.88 -10.53
C ASP A 125 6.86 1.10 -11.47
N ASP A 126 5.86 0.46 -10.89
CA ASP A 126 4.93 -0.43 -11.58
C ASP A 126 3.90 0.36 -12.36
N LEU A 127 3.87 0.19 -13.68
CA LEU A 127 2.98 0.95 -14.56
C LEU A 127 1.51 0.61 -14.36
N GLY A 128 1.18 -0.60 -13.92
CA GLY A 128 -0.19 -0.98 -13.60
C GLY A 128 -0.72 -0.23 -12.40
N CYS A 129 0.13 -0.01 -11.39
CA CYS A 129 -0.22 0.78 -10.21
C CYS A 129 -0.45 2.25 -10.59
N VAL A 130 0.43 2.82 -11.42
CA VAL A 130 0.28 4.18 -11.95
C VAL A 130 -1.02 4.32 -12.72
N ALA A 131 -1.31 3.37 -13.62
CA ALA A 131 -2.52 3.40 -14.46
C ALA A 131 -3.79 3.37 -13.64
N ALA A 132 -3.84 2.57 -12.58
CA ALA A 132 -5.01 2.50 -11.70
C ALA A 132 -5.29 3.85 -11.05
N MET A 133 -4.26 4.53 -10.56
CA MET A 133 -4.41 5.86 -9.94
C MET A 133 -4.78 6.93 -10.96
N GLU A 134 -4.21 6.89 -12.16
CA GLU A 134 -4.57 7.83 -13.22
C GLU A 134 -6.05 7.71 -13.60
N GLU A 135 -6.55 6.50 -13.75
CA GLU A 135 -7.95 6.24 -14.03
C GLU A 135 -8.84 6.80 -12.93
N PHE A 136 -8.48 6.56 -11.68
CA PHE A 136 -9.24 7.05 -10.52
C PHE A 136 -9.26 8.57 -10.46
N GLN A 137 -8.09 9.22 -10.63
CA GLN A 137 -8.00 10.67 -10.56
C GLN A 137 -8.80 11.36 -11.69
N ALA A 138 -8.86 10.74 -12.85
CA ALA A 138 -9.68 11.24 -13.95
C ALA A 138 -11.17 11.17 -13.64
N ARG A 139 -11.59 10.13 -12.92
CA ARG A 139 -13.02 9.88 -12.61
C ARG A 139 -13.46 10.59 -11.31
N TYR A 140 -12.61 10.64 -10.29
CA TYR A 140 -12.97 11.06 -8.93
C TYR A 140 -11.91 11.97 -8.30
N PRO A 141 -11.55 13.11 -8.92
CA PRO A 141 -10.46 13.94 -8.43
C PRO A 141 -10.68 14.49 -7.01
N GLN A 142 -11.93 14.73 -6.62
CA GLN A 142 -12.26 15.26 -5.29
C GLN A 142 -12.07 14.20 -4.20
N VAL A 143 -12.40 12.96 -4.51
CA VAL A 143 -12.21 11.84 -3.56
C VAL A 143 -10.72 11.63 -3.30
N TRP A 144 -9.89 11.75 -4.33
CA TRP A 144 -8.43 11.66 -4.16
C TRP A 144 -7.90 12.76 -3.26
N SER A 145 -8.32 14.00 -3.48
CA SER A 145 -7.92 15.12 -2.63
C SER A 145 -8.27 14.88 -1.17
N GLU A 146 -9.46 14.35 -0.89
CA GLU A 146 -9.91 13.97 0.45
C GLU A 146 -8.99 12.95 1.10
N ASP A 147 -8.58 11.94 0.32
CA ASP A 147 -7.78 10.81 0.82
C ASP A 147 -6.41 11.25 1.33
N ILE A 148 -5.87 12.32 0.79
CA ILE A 148 -4.55 12.86 1.18
C ILE A 148 -4.66 14.15 2.00
N GLY A 149 -5.81 14.42 2.59
CA GLY A 149 -6.01 15.58 3.48
C GLY A 149 -6.18 16.91 2.76
N GLY A 150 -6.66 16.92 1.51
CA GLY A 150 -6.94 18.13 0.75
C GLY A 150 -5.73 18.77 0.11
N ARG A 151 -4.67 18.02 -0.14
CA ARG A 151 -3.41 18.53 -0.74
C ARG A 151 -3.36 18.38 -2.24
#